data_3fc767dd52757b80671e5fe672e8b998
#
_entry.id   3fc767dd52757b80671e5fe672e8b998
#
_cell.length_a   1.000
_cell.length_b   1.000
_cell.length_c   1.000
_cell.angle_alpha   90.00
_cell.angle_beta   90.00
_cell.angle_gamma   90.00
#
_symmetry.space_group_name_H-M   'P 1'
#
loop_
_entity.id
_entity.type
_entity.pdbx_description
1 polymer ?
#
loop_
_entity_poly.entity_id
_entity_poly.type
_entity_poly.pdbx_seq_one_letter_code
_entity_poly.pdbx_strand_id
1 'polypeptide(L)'
;MKSRYSAFTVCNSDYIIFTTHHLNSDFTKDLKSWNQDIMNFSKNTRFEKLEILDFIDDEIESFVTFKATLFQDKTDISFIEKSRFLKVDEIWKYNDGEFIEEGQK
;
A
#
# COMPACT_ATOMS: atom_id res chain seq x y z
N MET A 1 0.79 -2.11 -7.80
CA MET A 1 -0.20 -1.97 -6.73
C MET A 1 -0.84 -3.29 -6.31
N LYS A 2 -1.35 -4.06 -7.24
CA LYS A 2 -2.01 -5.35 -6.91
C LYS A 2 -1.09 -6.31 -6.18
N SER A 3 0.18 -6.37 -6.55
CA SER A 3 1.15 -7.25 -5.90
C SER A 3 1.40 -6.86 -4.44
N ARG A 4 1.41 -5.56 -4.14
CA ARG A 4 1.55 -5.10 -2.74
C ARG A 4 0.31 -5.47 -1.92
N TYR A 5 -0.88 -5.28 -2.49
CA TYR A 5 -2.12 -5.67 -1.82
C TYR A 5 -2.12 -7.17 -1.52
N SER A 6 -1.76 -7.99 -2.50
CA SER A 6 -1.66 -9.44 -2.31
C SER A 6 -0.62 -9.80 -1.24
N ALA A 7 0.52 -9.10 -1.21
CA ALA A 7 1.55 -9.33 -0.20
C ALA A 7 1.02 -9.06 1.21
N PHE A 8 0.22 -8.01 1.39
CA PHE A 8 -0.43 -7.76 2.69
C PHE A 8 -1.39 -8.88 3.06
N THR A 9 -2.18 -9.39 2.13
CA THR A 9 -3.15 -10.46 2.41
C THR A 9 -2.49 -11.75 2.87
N VAL A 10 -1.28 -12.04 2.42
CA VAL A 10 -0.53 -13.26 2.78
C VAL A 10 0.60 -12.99 3.77
N CYS A 11 0.63 -11.82 4.37
CA CYS A 11 1.66 -11.42 5.36
C CYS A 11 3.08 -11.48 4.81
N ASN A 12 3.28 -11.15 3.53
CA ASN A 12 4.61 -11.12 2.92
C ASN A 12 5.28 -9.76 3.17
N SER A 13 5.80 -9.58 4.38
CA SER A 13 6.43 -8.34 4.80
C SER A 13 7.71 -8.02 4.02
N ASP A 14 8.48 -9.03 3.63
CA ASP A 14 9.70 -8.83 2.86
C ASP A 14 9.42 -8.11 1.54
N TYR A 15 8.36 -8.51 0.83
CA TYR A 15 7.97 -7.87 -0.42
C TYR A 15 7.52 -6.42 -0.19
N ILE A 16 6.74 -6.18 0.86
CA ILE A 16 6.27 -4.82 1.21
C ILE A 16 7.47 -3.92 1.48
N ILE A 17 8.42 -4.37 2.28
CA ILE A 17 9.63 -3.62 2.61
C ILE A 17 10.46 -3.37 1.35
N PHE A 18 10.69 -4.40 0.54
CA PHE A 18 11.46 -4.29 -0.69
C PHE A 18 10.86 -3.26 -1.66
N THR A 19 9.53 -3.20 -1.76
CA THR A 19 8.83 -2.32 -2.69
C THR A 19 8.47 -0.95 -2.12
N THR A 20 8.99 -0.59 -0.94
CA THR A 20 8.82 0.74 -0.36
C THR A 20 10.05 1.59 -0.68
N HIS A 21 9.80 2.80 -1.23
CA HIS A 21 10.87 3.71 -1.60
C HIS A 21 11.55 4.27 -0.33
N HIS A 22 12.87 4.48 -0.39
CA HIS A 22 13.64 4.94 0.78
C HIS A 22 13.22 6.34 1.28
N LEU A 23 12.54 7.12 0.47
CA LEU A 23 12.01 8.44 0.87
C LEU A 23 10.60 8.36 1.47
N ASN A 24 10.00 7.17 1.51
CA ASN A 24 8.69 6.99 2.15
C ASN A 24 8.83 7.21 3.67
N SER A 25 7.82 7.85 4.27
CA SER A 25 7.82 8.15 5.71
C SER A 25 7.88 6.90 6.60
N ASP A 26 7.39 5.76 6.09
CA ASP A 26 7.41 4.50 6.84
C ASP A 26 8.73 3.74 6.69
N PHE A 27 9.61 4.19 5.78
CA PHE A 27 10.89 3.52 5.56
C PHE A 27 11.78 3.68 6.77
N THR A 28 12.29 2.58 7.29
CA THR A 28 13.16 2.57 8.46
C THR A 28 14.23 1.49 8.30
N LYS A 29 15.38 1.69 8.94
CA LYS A 29 16.45 0.70 9.00
C LYS A 29 16.20 -0.34 10.09
N ASP A 30 15.24 -0.09 10.99
CA ASP A 30 14.81 -1.06 11.99
C ASP A 30 13.86 -2.07 11.34
N LEU A 31 14.44 -3.02 10.62
CA LEU A 31 13.68 -4.00 9.84
C LEU A 31 12.85 -4.91 10.72
N LYS A 32 13.30 -5.20 11.92
CA LYS A 32 12.56 -6.09 12.84
C LYS A 32 11.25 -5.45 13.26
N SER A 33 11.30 -4.19 13.67
CA SER A 33 10.10 -3.46 14.09
C SER A 33 9.15 -3.26 12.91
N TRP A 34 9.68 -2.88 11.76
CA TRP A 34 8.88 -2.67 10.55
C TRP A 34 8.20 -3.96 10.10
N ASN A 35 8.95 -5.06 10.09
CA ASN A 35 8.41 -6.38 9.75
C ASN A 35 7.26 -6.75 10.68
N GLN A 36 7.43 -6.53 11.98
CA GLN A 36 6.41 -6.84 12.98
C GLN A 36 5.15 -6.00 12.79
N ASP A 37 5.29 -4.71 12.50
CA ASP A 37 4.16 -3.83 12.24
C ASP A 37 3.35 -4.28 11.04
N ILE A 38 4.01 -4.65 9.94
CA ILE A 38 3.35 -5.17 8.74
C ILE A 38 2.62 -6.47 9.06
N MET A 39 3.27 -7.38 9.76
CA MET A 39 2.68 -8.67 10.11
C MET A 39 1.46 -8.51 11.01
N ASN A 40 1.54 -7.63 12.00
CA ASN A 40 0.42 -7.35 12.91
C ASN A 40 -0.77 -6.75 12.15
N PHE A 41 -0.51 -5.78 11.28
CA PHE A 41 -1.56 -5.20 10.46
C PHE A 41 -2.22 -6.28 9.59
N SER A 42 -1.42 -7.09 8.92
CA SER A 42 -1.93 -8.13 8.00
C SER A 42 -2.76 -9.18 8.72
N LYS A 43 -2.31 -9.62 9.90
CA LYS A 43 -3.03 -10.65 10.67
C LYS A 43 -4.35 -10.16 11.24
N ASN A 44 -4.45 -8.86 11.56
CA ASN A 44 -5.61 -8.29 12.21
C ASN A 44 -6.59 -7.65 11.22
N THR A 45 -6.30 -7.75 9.92
CA THR A 45 -7.10 -7.11 8.88
C THR A 45 -7.74 -8.16 7.97
N ARG A 46 -9.04 -8.00 7.73
CA ARG A 46 -9.74 -8.79 6.71
C ARG A 46 -9.77 -7.97 5.42
N PHE A 47 -9.15 -8.51 4.38
CA PHE A 47 -9.05 -7.88 3.06
C PHE A 47 -10.21 -8.36 2.20
N GLU A 48 -11.23 -7.51 2.01
CA GLU A 48 -12.45 -7.87 1.30
C GLU A 48 -12.34 -7.62 -0.20
N LYS A 49 -11.83 -6.45 -0.59
CA LYS A 49 -11.87 -6.04 -1.99
C LYS A 49 -10.84 -4.97 -2.30
N LEU A 50 -10.30 -5.01 -3.51
CA LEU A 50 -9.46 -3.95 -4.08
C LEU A 50 -10.06 -3.52 -5.40
N GLU A 51 -10.31 -2.22 -5.56
CA GLU A 51 -10.82 -1.64 -6.80
C GLU A 51 -9.84 -0.60 -7.31
N ILE A 52 -9.33 -0.77 -8.52
CA ILE A 52 -8.49 0.24 -9.17
C ILE A 52 -9.41 1.24 -9.86
N LEU A 53 -9.38 2.49 -9.42
CA LEU A 53 -10.26 3.55 -9.93
C LEU A 53 -9.62 4.37 -11.04
N ASP A 54 -8.30 4.56 -10.98
CA ASP A 54 -7.57 5.33 -11.97
C ASP A 54 -6.11 4.89 -11.98
N PHE A 55 -5.46 5.08 -13.13
CA PHE A 55 -4.07 4.71 -13.30
C PHE A 55 -3.40 5.68 -14.26
N ILE A 56 -2.32 6.32 -13.82
CA ILE A 56 -1.51 7.21 -14.63
C ILE A 56 -0.10 6.65 -14.66
N ASP A 57 0.39 6.29 -15.84
CA ASP A 57 1.69 5.68 -16.02
C ASP A 57 2.64 6.64 -16.74
N ASP A 58 3.84 6.79 -16.21
CA ASP A 58 4.92 7.53 -16.82
C ASP A 58 6.20 6.70 -16.70
N GLU A 59 7.29 7.13 -17.34
CA GLU A 59 8.52 6.33 -17.42
C GLU A 59 9.14 6.05 -16.05
N ILE A 60 9.14 7.04 -15.16
CA ILE A 60 9.80 6.93 -13.85
C ILE A 60 8.85 7.13 -12.68
N GLU A 61 7.62 7.52 -12.94
CA GLU A 61 6.63 7.84 -11.93
C GLU A 61 5.27 7.32 -12.37
N SER A 62 4.52 6.74 -11.46
CA SER A 62 3.15 6.34 -11.74
C SER A 62 2.25 6.63 -10.56
N PHE A 63 0.97 6.82 -10.85
CA PHE A 63 -0.06 7.06 -9.85
C PHE A 63 -1.17 6.03 -10.02
N VAL A 64 -1.59 5.45 -8.90
CA VAL A 64 -2.69 4.50 -8.89
C VAL A 64 -3.69 4.98 -7.85
N THR A 65 -4.92 5.27 -8.27
CA THR A 65 -6.01 5.57 -7.35
C THR A 65 -6.83 4.30 -7.17
N PHE A 66 -7.01 3.89 -5.93
CA PHE A 66 -7.70 2.65 -5.63
C PHE A 66 -8.54 2.78 -4.37
N LYS A 67 -9.55 1.91 -4.27
CA LYS A 67 -10.34 1.72 -3.06
C LYS A 67 -10.05 0.34 -2.49
N ALA A 68 -9.61 0.31 -1.24
CA ALA A 68 -9.41 -0.93 -0.51
C ALA A 68 -10.51 -1.07 0.53
N THR A 69 -11.25 -2.17 0.46
CA THR A 69 -12.30 -2.48 1.42
C THR A 69 -11.72 -3.44 2.46
N LEU A 70 -11.53 -2.93 3.67
CA LEU A 70 -10.84 -3.62 4.75
C LEU A 70 -11.63 -3.53 6.05
N PHE A 71 -11.49 -4.56 6.89
CA PHE A 71 -12.09 -4.59 8.22
C PHE A 71 -11.10 -5.08 9.24
N GLN A 72 -11.12 -4.48 10.43
CA GLN A 72 -10.44 -5.00 11.61
C GLN A 72 -11.52 -5.29 12.66
N ASP A 73 -11.71 -6.55 13.00
CA ASP A 73 -12.86 -7.04 13.75
C ASP A 73 -14.14 -6.62 13.04
N LYS A 74 -14.96 -5.78 13.65
CA LYS A 74 -16.20 -5.27 13.05
C LYS A 74 -16.07 -3.83 12.60
N THR A 75 -14.86 -3.28 12.63
CA THR A 75 -14.61 -1.89 12.26
C THR A 75 -14.22 -1.80 10.79
N ASP A 76 -14.94 -0.96 10.05
CA ASP A 76 -14.63 -0.66 8.65
C ASP A 76 -13.48 0.33 8.61
N ILE A 77 -12.34 -0.10 8.10
CA ILE A 77 -11.15 0.74 7.93
C ILE A 77 -10.84 0.98 6.46
N SER A 78 -11.83 0.80 5.60
CA SER A 78 -11.69 0.99 4.16
C SER A 78 -11.29 2.42 3.80
N PHE A 79 -10.55 2.56 2.70
CA PHE A 79 -10.08 3.87 2.27
C PHE A 79 -9.90 3.93 0.76
N ILE A 80 -9.82 5.16 0.25
CA ILE A 80 -9.44 5.46 -1.13
C ILE A 80 -8.12 6.22 -1.06
N GLU A 81 -7.14 5.79 -1.83
CA GLU A 81 -5.83 6.41 -1.84
C GLU A 81 -5.36 6.59 -3.29
N LYS A 82 -4.72 7.73 -3.56
CA LYS A 82 -3.93 7.94 -4.76
C LYS A 82 -2.47 7.71 -4.39
N SER A 83 -1.94 6.58 -4.79
CA SER A 83 -0.56 6.19 -4.48
C SER A 83 0.39 6.64 -5.57
N ARG A 84 1.56 7.12 -5.16
CA ARG A 84 2.63 7.51 -6.06
C ARG A 84 3.76 6.48 -5.95
N PHE A 85 4.15 5.95 -7.11
CA PHE A 85 5.25 5.00 -7.22
C PHE A 85 6.39 5.62 -8.01
N LEU A 86 7.61 5.35 -7.60
CA LEU A 86 8.81 5.76 -8.31
C LEU A 86 9.56 4.50 -8.77
N LYS A 87 10.10 4.57 -9.98
CA LYS A 87 10.88 3.47 -10.54
C LYS A 87 12.33 3.59 -10.09
N VAL A 88 12.83 2.54 -9.46
CA VAL A 88 14.23 2.45 -8.99
C VAL A 88 14.80 1.14 -9.50
N ASP A 89 15.83 1.21 -10.35
CA ASP A 89 16.47 0.01 -10.94
C ASP A 89 15.45 -0.93 -11.59
N GLU A 90 14.54 -0.35 -12.39
CA GLU A 90 13.48 -1.06 -13.11
C GLU A 90 12.38 -1.64 -12.20
N ILE A 91 12.35 -1.29 -10.92
CA ILE A 91 11.36 -1.77 -9.96
C ILE A 91 10.51 -0.59 -9.47
N TRP A 92 9.19 -0.73 -9.54
CA TRP A 92 8.26 0.26 -9.00
C TRP A 92 8.20 0.14 -7.49
N LYS A 93 8.52 1.24 -6.79
CA LYS A 93 8.49 1.30 -5.33
C LYS A 93 7.51 2.36 -4.85
N TYR A 94 6.73 2.00 -3.85
CA TYR A 94 5.76 2.90 -3.24
C TYR A 94 6.49 4.05 -2.52
N ASN A 95 6.20 5.28 -2.93
CA ASN A 95 6.82 6.47 -2.34
C ASN A 95 5.91 7.14 -1.32
N ASP A 96 4.71 7.51 -1.73
CA ASP A 96 3.74 8.16 -0.86
C ASP A 96 2.32 7.97 -1.40
N GLY A 97 1.35 8.43 -0.62
CA GLY A 97 -0.05 8.35 -1.02
C GLY A 97 -0.85 9.48 -0.41
N GLU A 98 -1.96 9.80 -1.05
CA GLU A 98 -2.91 10.82 -0.62
C GLU A 98 -4.27 10.16 -0.45
N PHE A 99 -4.84 10.28 0.75
CA PHE A 99 -6.17 9.73 1.04
C PHE A 99 -7.24 10.64 0.46
N ILE A 100 -8.24 10.02 -0.15
CA ILE A 100 -9.37 10.70 -0.77
C ILE A 100 -10.63 10.32 0.01
N GLU A 101 -11.38 11.32 0.47
CA GLU A 101 -12.61 11.06 1.18
C GLU A 101 -13.71 10.63 0.22
N GLU A 102 -14.29 9.45 0.49
CA GLU A 102 -15.41 8.95 -0.28
C GLU A 102 -16.65 9.82 -0.05
N GLY A 103 -17.34 10.17 -1.13
CA GLY A 103 -18.53 11.00 -1.06
C GLY A 103 -18.26 12.49 -1.10
N GLN A 104 -17.02 12.89 -1.09
CA GLN A 104 -16.65 14.29 -1.22
C GLN A 104 -16.83 14.75 -2.68
N LYS A 105 -17.42 15.89 -2.86
CA LYS A 105 -17.75 16.39 -4.19
C LYS A 105 -17.14 17.75 -4.47
#